data_e753380713aad9f19370f70cded98b33
#
_entry.id   e753380713aad9f19370f70cded98b33
#
_cell.length_a   1.000
_cell.length_b   1.000
_cell.length_c   1.000
_cell.angle_alpha   90.00
_cell.angle_beta   90.00
_cell.angle_gamma   90.00
#
_symmetry.space_group_name_H-M   'P 1'
#
loop_
_entity.id
_entity.type
_entity.pdbx_description
1 polymer ?
#
loop_
_entity_poly.entity_id
_entity_poly.type
_entity_poly.pdbx_seq_one_letter_code
_entity_poly.pdbx_strand_id
1 'polypeptide(L)'
;IQDDIRLQEGDVVIVPAYDVLVKIDGKVKRPMRFEMKKDENLSTLISYAGGFDADAYTRSLRVVRQNGQEYEVNTVKDLDYSVYKMRNGDVVTAEAILNRFTNKLEIRGAVYRPGIYQLNGKLNTVRELVNEAQGLTGDAFLNRAVLYRQREDLTTEVIPVDIKAIMDGTSQNIILAKNDILYIPSIHDLEDRGDVVIHGEVAKPDSYPYADNMTLEDLIIQAGGLREAASVVRVDVRSEERR
;
A
#
# COMPACT_ATOMS: atom_id res chain seq x y z
N ILE A 1 -20.29 34.13 -15.04
CA ILE A 1 -21.29 35.19 -15.26
C ILE A 1 -22.18 34.66 -16.34
N GLN A 2 -23.45 34.37 -15.97
CA GLN A 2 -24.34 33.58 -16.84
C GLN A 2 -25.09 34.39 -17.89
N ASP A 3 -25.14 35.73 -17.70
CA ASP A 3 -25.72 36.65 -18.67
C ASP A 3 -24.80 37.90 -18.76
N ASP A 4 -24.15 38.03 -19.89
CA ASP A 4 -23.32 39.18 -20.18
C ASP A 4 -24.25 40.36 -20.51
N ILE A 5 -24.31 41.35 -19.55
CA ILE A 5 -25.17 42.51 -19.67
C ILE A 5 -24.41 43.58 -20.48
N ARG A 6 -25.03 44.10 -21.54
CA ARG A 6 -24.48 45.22 -22.29
C ARG A 6 -24.68 46.53 -21.48
N LEU A 7 -23.56 47.16 -21.14
CA LEU A 7 -23.56 48.44 -20.44
C LEU A 7 -23.86 49.58 -21.40
N GLN A 8 -24.52 50.62 -20.86
CA GLN A 8 -24.83 51.87 -21.55
C GLN A 8 -24.13 53.05 -20.86
N GLU A 9 -24.04 54.15 -21.56
CA GLU A 9 -23.48 55.38 -21.00
C GLU A 9 -24.30 55.84 -19.79
N GLY A 10 -23.63 56.06 -18.64
CA GLY A 10 -24.27 56.40 -17.38
C GLY A 10 -24.59 55.23 -16.45
N ASP A 11 -24.35 54.00 -16.86
CA ASP A 11 -24.54 52.84 -15.99
C ASP A 11 -23.54 52.83 -14.81
N VAL A 12 -24.03 52.48 -13.62
CA VAL A 12 -23.21 52.34 -12.42
C VAL A 12 -23.15 50.85 -12.05
N VAL A 13 -21.96 50.27 -12.10
CA VAL A 13 -21.75 48.87 -11.69
C VAL A 13 -21.28 48.86 -10.24
N ILE A 14 -22.03 48.20 -9.37
CA ILE A 14 -21.68 48.01 -7.96
C ILE A 14 -21.35 46.53 -7.74
N VAL A 15 -20.12 46.23 -7.31
CA VAL A 15 -19.70 44.89 -6.89
C VAL A 15 -19.67 44.86 -5.37
N PRO A 16 -20.63 44.24 -4.69
CA PRO A 16 -20.68 44.17 -3.23
C PRO A 16 -19.58 43.24 -2.68
N ALA A 17 -19.34 43.33 -1.37
CA ALA A 17 -18.54 42.35 -0.65
C ALA A 17 -19.30 41.00 -0.53
N TYR A 18 -18.57 39.91 -0.38
CA TYR A 18 -19.18 38.60 -0.13
C TYR A 18 -19.95 38.56 1.19
N ASP A 19 -21.06 37.81 1.20
CA ASP A 19 -21.86 37.57 2.41
C ASP A 19 -21.38 36.38 3.22
N VAL A 20 -21.16 35.21 2.57
CA VAL A 20 -20.80 33.94 3.17
C VAL A 20 -19.60 33.37 2.43
N LEU A 21 -18.47 33.34 3.11
CA LEU A 21 -17.24 32.70 2.59
C LEU A 21 -16.96 31.43 3.38
N VAL A 22 -16.93 30.28 2.72
CA VAL A 22 -16.73 28.97 3.31
C VAL A 22 -15.50 28.31 2.70
N LYS A 23 -14.69 27.66 3.53
CA LYS A 23 -13.55 26.86 3.08
C LYS A 23 -13.93 25.37 3.05
N ILE A 24 -13.56 24.68 1.98
CA ILE A 24 -13.62 23.22 1.91
C ILE A 24 -12.23 22.66 1.59
N ASP A 25 -11.80 21.67 2.36
CA ASP A 25 -10.49 21.02 2.27
C ASP A 25 -10.62 19.48 2.24
N GLY A 26 -9.48 18.82 2.00
CA GLY A 26 -9.37 17.36 2.01
C GLY A 26 -9.75 16.73 0.68
N LYS A 27 -10.50 15.63 0.71
CA LYS A 27 -10.79 14.78 -0.43
C LYS A 27 -11.96 15.26 -1.28
N VAL A 28 -11.81 16.44 -1.85
CA VAL A 28 -12.72 17.03 -2.84
C VAL A 28 -11.93 17.48 -4.08
N LYS A 29 -12.56 17.51 -5.23
CA LYS A 29 -11.89 17.80 -6.50
C LYS A 29 -11.28 19.21 -6.58
N ARG A 30 -11.86 20.19 -5.88
CA ARG A 30 -11.40 21.58 -5.83
C ARG A 30 -11.41 22.09 -4.40
N PRO A 31 -10.38 21.77 -3.59
CA PRO A 31 -10.26 22.31 -2.23
C PRO A 31 -9.89 23.80 -2.29
N MET A 32 -10.83 24.64 -1.90
CA MET A 32 -10.65 26.09 -1.88
C MET A 32 -11.72 26.80 -1.04
N ARG A 33 -11.72 28.12 -1.06
CA ARG A 33 -12.79 28.95 -0.49
C ARG A 33 -13.82 29.26 -1.57
N PHE A 34 -15.09 29.12 -1.20
CA PHE A 34 -16.23 29.44 -2.05
C PHE A 34 -17.09 30.51 -1.41
N GLU A 35 -17.49 31.47 -2.21
CA GLU A 35 -18.58 32.39 -1.86
C GLU A 35 -19.91 31.66 -2.04
N MET A 36 -20.75 31.71 -1.02
CA MET A 36 -22.06 31.08 -0.97
C MET A 36 -23.16 32.09 -0.66
N LYS A 37 -24.38 31.80 -1.11
CA LYS A 37 -25.55 32.56 -0.72
C LYS A 37 -26.02 32.16 0.70
N LYS A 38 -26.73 33.08 1.39
CA LYS A 38 -27.14 32.89 2.80
C LYS A 38 -27.93 31.63 3.10
N ASP A 39 -28.66 31.10 2.12
CA ASP A 39 -29.53 29.91 2.30
C ASP A 39 -28.95 28.60 1.73
N GLU A 40 -27.76 28.66 1.18
CA GLU A 40 -27.12 27.50 0.61
C GLU A 40 -26.59 26.56 1.70
N ASN A 41 -26.56 25.27 1.33
CA ASN A 41 -26.29 24.16 2.24
C ASN A 41 -24.98 23.46 1.87
N LEU A 42 -24.60 22.48 2.68
CA LEU A 42 -23.37 21.72 2.50
C LEU A 42 -23.33 20.93 1.15
N SER A 43 -24.49 20.46 0.67
CA SER A 43 -24.60 19.80 -0.63
C SER A 43 -24.24 20.75 -1.79
N THR A 44 -24.66 22.02 -1.70
CA THR A 44 -24.30 23.06 -2.67
C THR A 44 -22.78 23.32 -2.66
N LEU A 45 -22.17 23.40 -1.46
CA LEU A 45 -20.72 23.57 -1.32
C LEU A 45 -19.95 22.43 -1.96
N ILE A 46 -20.38 21.17 -1.73
CA ILE A 46 -19.79 19.98 -2.37
C ILE A 46 -19.88 20.08 -3.90
N SER A 47 -21.00 20.57 -4.43
CA SER A 47 -21.19 20.78 -5.88
C SER A 47 -20.24 21.85 -6.42
N TYR A 48 -20.03 22.95 -5.70
CA TYR A 48 -19.04 23.98 -6.05
C TYR A 48 -17.61 23.44 -6.05
N ALA A 49 -17.29 22.55 -5.10
CA ALA A 49 -16.01 21.85 -5.04
C ALA A 49 -15.85 20.77 -6.13
N GLY A 50 -16.85 20.59 -7.02
CA GLY A 50 -16.83 19.60 -8.10
C GLY A 50 -17.09 18.18 -7.64
N GLY A 51 -17.56 17.97 -6.40
CA GLY A 51 -17.78 16.68 -5.78
C GLY A 51 -16.53 16.15 -5.06
N PHE A 52 -16.64 14.90 -4.65
CA PHE A 52 -15.61 14.18 -3.90
C PHE A 52 -14.54 13.57 -4.80
N ASP A 53 -13.34 13.38 -4.27
CA ASP A 53 -12.32 12.52 -4.86
C ASP A 53 -12.71 11.04 -4.72
N ALA A 54 -12.05 10.17 -5.50
CA ALA A 54 -12.36 8.73 -5.54
C ALA A 54 -12.12 8.02 -4.19
N ASP A 55 -11.20 8.52 -3.39
CA ASP A 55 -10.83 7.98 -2.08
C ASP A 55 -11.42 8.77 -0.90
N ALA A 56 -12.43 9.59 -1.15
CA ALA A 56 -13.11 10.36 -0.11
C ALA A 56 -14.03 9.50 0.75
N TYR A 57 -14.03 9.75 2.07
CA TYR A 57 -15.02 9.21 2.98
C TYR A 57 -16.27 10.08 2.95
N THR A 58 -17.28 9.65 2.19
CA THR A 58 -18.48 10.44 1.89
C THR A 58 -19.62 10.32 2.90
N ARG A 59 -19.49 9.45 3.93
CA ARG A 59 -20.54 9.20 4.92
C ARG A 59 -20.73 10.34 5.92
N SER A 60 -19.69 11.14 6.13
CA SER A 60 -19.76 12.32 6.97
C SER A 60 -18.67 13.31 6.63
N LEU A 61 -18.96 14.60 6.85
CA LEU A 61 -18.00 15.69 6.76
C LEU A 61 -17.86 16.36 8.14
N ARG A 62 -16.66 16.82 8.44
CA ARG A 62 -16.40 17.64 9.61
C ARG A 62 -16.51 19.10 9.25
N VAL A 63 -17.32 19.84 9.98
CA VAL A 63 -17.48 21.28 9.83
C VAL A 63 -17.01 21.95 11.11
N VAL A 64 -16.01 22.81 11.00
CA VAL A 64 -15.54 23.67 12.10
C VAL A 64 -16.16 25.04 11.90
N ARG A 65 -16.86 25.51 12.90
CA ARG A 65 -17.62 26.77 12.92
C ARG A 65 -17.17 27.63 14.08
N GLN A 66 -17.12 28.94 13.87
CA GLN A 66 -16.89 29.92 14.94
C GLN A 66 -18.24 30.37 15.53
N ASN A 67 -18.36 30.38 16.84
CA ASN A 67 -19.57 30.85 17.52
C ASN A 67 -19.40 32.27 18.14
N GLY A 68 -18.28 32.95 17.83
CA GLY A 68 -17.94 34.27 18.35
C GLY A 68 -17.01 34.25 19.56
N GLN A 69 -16.88 33.15 20.26
CA GLN A 69 -15.97 32.96 21.40
C GLN A 69 -15.02 31.78 21.21
N GLU A 70 -15.54 30.70 20.66
CA GLU A 70 -14.83 29.42 20.53
C GLU A 70 -15.11 28.78 19.16
N TYR A 71 -14.43 27.67 18.89
CA TYR A 71 -14.70 26.82 17.76
C TYR A 71 -15.63 25.67 18.15
N GLU A 72 -16.62 25.43 17.31
CA GLU A 72 -17.55 24.31 17.41
C GLU A 72 -17.24 23.31 16.30
N VAL A 73 -17.17 22.02 16.62
CA VAL A 73 -16.97 20.94 15.65
C VAL A 73 -18.28 20.21 15.44
N ASN A 74 -18.77 20.21 14.20
CA ASN A 74 -19.96 19.49 13.81
C ASN A 74 -19.59 18.35 12.86
N THR A 75 -20.05 17.12 13.15
CA THR A 75 -19.96 15.99 12.23
C THR A 75 -21.30 15.84 11.52
N VAL A 76 -21.35 16.27 10.26
CA VAL A 76 -22.56 16.23 9.44
C VAL A 76 -22.58 14.92 8.64
N LYS A 77 -23.65 14.15 8.75
CA LYS A 77 -23.83 12.90 8.00
C LYS A 77 -24.33 13.16 6.59
N ASP A 78 -24.11 12.21 5.70
CA ASP A 78 -24.52 12.29 4.28
C ASP A 78 -26.00 12.60 4.09
N LEU A 79 -26.88 12.06 4.94
CA LEU A 79 -28.31 12.33 4.92
C LEU A 79 -28.67 13.79 5.22
N ASP A 80 -27.82 14.51 5.93
CA ASP A 80 -28.05 15.87 6.41
C ASP A 80 -27.39 16.94 5.51
N TYR A 81 -26.61 16.56 4.48
CA TYR A 81 -25.90 17.52 3.63
C TYR A 81 -26.81 18.56 2.97
N SER A 82 -28.01 18.15 2.58
CA SER A 82 -28.98 19.00 1.90
C SER A 82 -29.72 19.96 2.83
N VAL A 83 -29.71 19.71 4.14
CA VAL A 83 -30.39 20.54 5.15
C VAL A 83 -29.44 21.36 6.00
N TYR A 84 -28.15 20.97 6.07
CA TYR A 84 -27.14 21.68 6.87
C TYR A 84 -26.74 22.99 6.19
N LYS A 85 -27.20 24.13 6.75
CA LYS A 85 -26.91 25.45 6.22
C LYS A 85 -25.51 25.89 6.56
N MET A 86 -24.80 26.39 5.56
CA MET A 86 -23.46 26.95 5.71
C MET A 86 -23.51 28.38 6.31
N ARG A 87 -22.46 28.73 7.06
CA ARG A 87 -22.28 30.05 7.65
C ARG A 87 -20.92 30.62 7.28
N ASN A 88 -20.83 31.93 7.29
CA ASN A 88 -19.58 32.63 7.03
C ASN A 88 -18.48 32.18 7.98
N GLY A 89 -17.30 31.82 7.44
CA GLY A 89 -16.16 31.36 8.20
C GLY A 89 -16.14 29.84 8.46
N ASP A 90 -17.16 29.08 8.05
CA ASP A 90 -17.14 27.61 8.18
C ASP A 90 -15.96 27.00 7.42
N VAL A 91 -15.34 26.00 8.04
CA VAL A 91 -14.29 25.19 7.44
C VAL A 91 -14.75 23.74 7.39
N VAL A 92 -14.92 23.21 6.18
CA VAL A 92 -15.36 21.84 5.91
C VAL A 92 -14.17 20.99 5.56
N THR A 93 -14.09 19.80 6.12
CA THR A 93 -13.04 18.81 5.79
C THR A 93 -13.67 17.50 5.36
N ALA A 94 -13.31 17.05 4.15
CA ALA A 94 -13.61 15.71 3.65
C ALA A 94 -12.42 14.79 3.93
N GLU A 95 -12.64 13.77 4.78
CA GLU A 95 -11.59 12.80 5.12
C GLU A 95 -11.41 11.77 4.00
N ALA A 96 -10.28 11.08 4.00
CA ALA A 96 -10.07 9.91 3.14
C ALA A 96 -10.73 8.67 3.74
N ILE A 97 -11.08 7.69 2.89
CA ILE A 97 -11.38 6.33 3.35
C ILE A 97 -10.17 5.75 4.09
N LEU A 98 -10.43 4.86 5.04
CA LEU A 98 -9.37 4.19 5.80
C LEU A 98 -8.51 3.34 4.85
N ASN A 99 -7.18 3.46 4.98
CA ASN A 99 -6.24 2.64 4.22
C ASN A 99 -6.18 1.21 4.79
N ARG A 100 -7.29 0.49 4.65
CA ARG A 100 -7.41 -0.92 5.06
C ARG A 100 -8.34 -1.67 4.14
N PHE A 101 -8.07 -2.97 3.97
CA PHE A 101 -8.91 -3.86 3.19
C PHE A 101 -9.96 -4.53 4.07
N THR A 102 -11.12 -4.80 3.52
CA THR A 102 -12.21 -5.51 4.23
C THR A 102 -12.04 -7.03 4.18
N ASN A 103 -11.35 -7.54 3.17
CA ASN A 103 -11.29 -8.97 2.83
C ASN A 103 -9.94 -9.37 2.21
N LYS A 104 -8.85 -8.75 2.67
CA LYS A 104 -7.50 -9.04 2.17
C LYS A 104 -7.00 -10.38 2.71
N LEU A 105 -6.40 -11.18 1.82
CA LEU A 105 -5.42 -12.23 2.11
C LEU A 105 -4.12 -11.88 1.39
N GLU A 106 -3.01 -12.41 1.86
CA GLU A 106 -1.73 -12.23 1.19
C GLU A 106 -0.94 -13.54 1.20
N ILE A 107 -0.30 -13.86 0.07
CA ILE A 107 0.63 -14.99 -0.03
C ILE A 107 1.98 -14.49 -0.52
N ARG A 108 3.05 -14.94 0.12
CA ARG A 108 4.43 -14.54 -0.15
C ARG A 108 5.35 -15.74 -0.27
N GLY A 109 6.51 -15.54 -0.91
CA GLY A 109 7.57 -16.54 -1.02
C GLY A 109 7.40 -17.45 -2.21
N ALA A 110 7.70 -18.74 -2.05
CA ALA A 110 7.86 -19.72 -3.11
C ALA A 110 6.53 -20.22 -3.72
N VAL A 111 5.81 -19.34 -4.37
CA VAL A 111 4.61 -19.60 -5.17
C VAL A 111 4.72 -18.92 -6.53
N TYR A 112 4.02 -19.41 -7.55
CA TYR A 112 4.10 -18.82 -8.88
C TYR A 112 3.55 -17.40 -8.96
N ARG A 113 2.52 -17.07 -8.15
CA ARG A 113 1.93 -15.73 -8.11
C ARG A 113 1.80 -15.22 -6.68
N PRO A 114 2.88 -14.71 -6.08
CA PRO A 114 2.79 -14.02 -4.80
C PRO A 114 2.00 -12.72 -4.93
N GLY A 115 1.27 -12.33 -3.89
CA GLY A 115 0.50 -11.09 -3.90
C GLY A 115 -0.71 -11.09 -2.98
N ILE A 116 -1.61 -10.14 -3.25
CA ILE A 116 -2.83 -9.92 -2.49
C ILE A 116 -4.00 -10.62 -3.18
N TYR A 117 -4.80 -11.32 -2.39
CA TYR A 117 -5.95 -12.08 -2.81
C TYR A 117 -7.19 -11.69 -2.02
N GLN A 118 -8.34 -12.02 -2.56
CA GLN A 118 -9.64 -11.75 -1.94
C GLN A 118 -10.09 -12.92 -1.08
N LEU A 119 -10.29 -12.70 0.22
CA LEU A 119 -11.03 -13.64 1.07
C LEU A 119 -12.52 -13.62 0.68
N ASN A 120 -13.07 -14.75 0.29
CA ASN A 120 -14.49 -14.91 -0.07
C ASN A 120 -14.96 -16.35 0.21
N GLY A 121 -16.22 -16.66 -0.09
CA GLY A 121 -16.79 -18.00 0.17
C GLY A 121 -16.14 -19.16 -0.60
N LYS A 122 -15.36 -18.88 -1.66
CA LYS A 122 -14.65 -19.89 -2.46
C LYS A 122 -13.17 -19.97 -2.09
N LEU A 123 -12.56 -18.85 -1.72
CA LEU A 123 -11.16 -18.76 -1.32
C LEU A 123 -11.14 -18.39 0.16
N ASN A 124 -11.11 -19.39 1.01
CA ASN A 124 -11.16 -19.25 2.47
C ASN A 124 -10.26 -20.23 3.23
N THR A 125 -9.43 -21.02 2.53
CA THR A 125 -8.49 -21.96 3.14
C THR A 125 -7.09 -21.86 2.54
N VAL A 126 -6.10 -22.39 3.24
CA VAL A 126 -4.69 -22.40 2.78
C VAL A 126 -4.55 -23.09 1.44
N ARG A 127 -5.20 -24.26 1.25
CA ARG A 127 -5.14 -25.01 -0.03
C ARG A 127 -5.67 -24.20 -1.19
N GLU A 128 -6.79 -23.54 -1.00
CA GLU A 128 -7.42 -22.71 -2.04
C GLU A 128 -6.55 -21.50 -2.37
N LEU A 129 -5.93 -20.85 -1.36
CA LEU A 129 -5.04 -19.74 -1.57
C LEU A 129 -3.79 -20.14 -2.37
N VAL A 130 -3.18 -21.29 -2.05
CA VAL A 130 -2.05 -21.82 -2.82
C VAL A 130 -2.46 -22.15 -4.26
N ASN A 131 -3.63 -22.74 -4.47
CA ASN A 131 -4.14 -23.06 -5.80
C ASN A 131 -4.43 -21.79 -6.61
N GLU A 132 -5.01 -20.77 -6.00
CA GLU A 132 -5.27 -19.47 -6.64
C GLU A 132 -3.96 -18.74 -7.01
N ALA A 133 -2.91 -18.93 -6.20
CA ALA A 133 -1.54 -18.48 -6.48
C ALA A 133 -0.84 -19.33 -7.57
N GLN A 134 -1.58 -20.20 -8.26
CA GLN A 134 -1.12 -21.12 -9.30
C GLN A 134 -0.12 -22.19 -8.81
N GLY A 135 -0.14 -22.48 -7.52
CA GLY A 135 0.70 -23.53 -6.93
C GLY A 135 2.04 -23.04 -6.43
N LEU A 136 2.84 -24.02 -6.01
CA LEU A 136 4.15 -23.85 -5.39
C LEU A 136 5.24 -23.89 -6.46
N THR A 137 6.30 -23.11 -6.30
CA THR A 137 7.50 -23.22 -7.11
C THR A 137 8.30 -24.47 -6.72
N GLY A 138 9.19 -24.92 -7.61
CA GLY A 138 9.98 -26.15 -7.37
C GLY A 138 10.95 -26.08 -6.18
N ASP A 139 11.26 -24.87 -5.73
CA ASP A 139 12.13 -24.58 -4.60
C ASP A 139 11.35 -24.31 -3.29
N ALA A 140 10.03 -24.53 -3.27
CA ALA A 140 9.22 -24.30 -2.08
C ALA A 140 9.59 -25.25 -0.93
N PHE A 141 9.83 -24.70 0.27
CA PHE A 141 10.01 -25.48 1.47
C PHE A 141 8.67 -25.93 2.06
N LEU A 142 8.27 -27.17 1.76
CA LEU A 142 6.92 -27.67 1.98
C LEU A 142 6.59 -28.01 3.43
N ASN A 143 7.61 -28.38 4.22
CA ASN A 143 7.41 -28.94 5.56
C ASN A 143 7.03 -27.87 6.61
N ARG A 144 7.35 -26.60 6.34
CA ARG A 144 7.08 -25.52 7.28
C ARG A 144 6.91 -24.18 6.57
N ALA A 145 5.69 -23.84 6.27
CA ALA A 145 5.27 -22.47 5.97
C ALA A 145 4.78 -21.77 7.25
N VAL A 146 4.56 -20.48 7.15
CA VAL A 146 4.16 -19.65 8.28
C VAL A 146 2.93 -18.84 7.90
N LEU A 147 1.87 -18.96 8.71
CA LEU A 147 0.69 -18.11 8.60
C LEU A 147 0.74 -17.05 9.70
N TYR A 148 0.84 -15.79 9.30
CA TYR A 148 0.73 -14.64 10.19
C TYR A 148 -0.72 -14.20 10.26
N ARG A 149 -1.30 -14.24 11.45
CA ARG A 149 -2.69 -13.85 11.73
C ARG A 149 -2.74 -12.69 12.70
N GLN A 150 -3.46 -11.65 12.34
CA GLN A 150 -3.71 -10.53 13.26
C GLN A 150 -4.88 -10.87 14.18
N ARG A 151 -4.66 -10.78 15.49
CA ARG A 151 -5.71 -10.91 16.52
C ARG A 151 -6.52 -9.62 16.66
N GLU A 152 -7.60 -9.66 17.43
CA GLU A 152 -8.46 -8.50 17.70
C GLU A 152 -7.73 -7.37 18.42
N ASP A 153 -6.76 -7.70 19.28
CA ASP A 153 -5.89 -6.76 20.00
C ASP A 153 -4.75 -6.19 19.13
N LEU A 154 -4.77 -6.47 17.83
CA LEU A 154 -3.78 -6.10 16.82
C LEU A 154 -2.40 -6.77 16.98
N THR A 155 -2.24 -7.70 17.89
CA THR A 155 -1.03 -8.54 17.97
C THR A 155 -1.01 -9.54 16.84
N THR A 156 0.20 -9.96 16.44
CA THR A 156 0.38 -10.97 15.39
C THR A 156 0.62 -12.34 16.02
N GLU A 157 -0.20 -13.30 15.64
CA GLU A 157 -0.01 -14.72 15.93
C GLU A 157 0.71 -15.40 14.78
N VAL A 158 1.64 -16.30 15.12
CA VAL A 158 2.39 -17.10 14.15
C VAL A 158 1.90 -18.53 14.22
N ILE A 159 1.32 -19.03 13.14
CA ILE A 159 0.77 -20.39 13.03
C ILE A 159 1.66 -21.17 12.05
N PRO A 160 2.33 -22.24 12.50
CA PRO A 160 3.11 -23.11 11.61
C PRO A 160 2.16 -23.90 10.70
N VAL A 161 2.53 -24.02 9.43
CA VAL A 161 1.71 -24.68 8.41
C VAL A 161 2.56 -25.72 7.68
N ASP A 162 2.14 -26.96 7.72
CA ASP A 162 2.68 -28.02 6.87
C ASP A 162 1.93 -28.00 5.53
N ILE A 163 2.52 -27.34 4.55
CA ILE A 163 1.92 -27.19 3.22
C ILE A 163 1.78 -28.52 2.53
N LYS A 164 2.79 -29.41 2.66
CA LYS A 164 2.76 -30.74 2.05
C LYS A 164 1.56 -31.54 2.55
N ALA A 165 1.42 -31.66 3.87
CA ALA A 165 0.33 -32.40 4.48
C ALA A 165 -1.06 -31.82 4.12
N ILE A 166 -1.20 -30.50 4.01
CA ILE A 166 -2.44 -29.86 3.58
C ILE A 166 -2.73 -30.17 2.10
N MET A 167 -1.75 -30.04 1.22
CA MET A 167 -1.95 -30.28 -0.22
C MET A 167 -2.23 -31.76 -0.51
N ASP A 168 -1.56 -32.70 0.18
CA ASP A 168 -1.79 -34.15 0.07
C ASP A 168 -3.11 -34.59 0.74
N GLY A 169 -3.74 -33.76 1.55
CA GLY A 169 -4.98 -34.08 2.26
C GLY A 169 -4.80 -34.92 3.52
N THR A 170 -3.56 -35.08 4.00
CA THR A 170 -3.22 -35.82 5.22
C THR A 170 -3.35 -34.99 6.49
N SER A 171 -3.43 -33.67 6.39
CA SER A 171 -3.69 -32.76 7.49
C SER A 171 -4.94 -31.93 7.26
N GLN A 172 -5.50 -31.41 8.35
CA GLN A 172 -6.66 -30.52 8.29
C GLN A 172 -6.29 -29.21 7.59
N ASN A 173 -7.09 -28.82 6.61
CA ASN A 173 -6.92 -27.56 5.90
C ASN A 173 -7.26 -26.39 6.83
N ILE A 174 -6.40 -25.38 6.90
CA ILE A 174 -6.55 -24.22 7.79
C ILE A 174 -7.50 -23.21 7.14
N ILE A 175 -8.52 -22.79 7.89
CA ILE A 175 -9.43 -21.73 7.49
C ILE A 175 -8.70 -20.40 7.67
N LEU A 176 -8.72 -19.57 6.62
CA LEU A 176 -8.09 -18.26 6.59
C LEU A 176 -9.02 -17.19 7.18
N ALA A 177 -8.43 -16.22 7.83
CA ALA A 177 -9.09 -15.02 8.33
C ALA A 177 -8.63 -13.79 7.55
N LYS A 178 -9.40 -12.71 7.69
CA LYS A 178 -9.06 -11.41 7.10
C LYS A 178 -7.67 -10.95 7.54
N ASN A 179 -6.90 -10.42 6.60
CA ASN A 179 -5.53 -9.94 6.73
C ASN A 179 -4.49 -11.03 7.04
N ASP A 180 -4.84 -12.30 6.94
CA ASP A 180 -3.86 -13.39 7.01
C ASP A 180 -2.79 -13.24 5.93
N ILE A 181 -1.55 -13.50 6.31
CA ILE A 181 -0.40 -13.54 5.40
C ILE A 181 0.21 -14.94 5.47
N LEU A 182 0.13 -15.68 4.38
CA LEU A 182 0.79 -16.98 4.25
C LEU A 182 2.18 -16.77 3.61
N TYR A 183 3.22 -17.12 4.34
CA TYR A 183 4.60 -17.12 3.84
C TYR A 183 5.11 -18.54 3.66
N ILE A 184 5.52 -18.83 2.44
CA ILE A 184 6.11 -20.14 2.06
C ILE A 184 7.57 -19.89 1.69
N PRO A 185 8.53 -20.27 2.56
CA PRO A 185 9.94 -20.04 2.29
C PRO A 185 10.44 -20.87 1.10
N SER A 186 11.46 -20.39 0.40
CA SER A 186 12.26 -21.19 -0.51
C SER A 186 13.27 -22.03 0.29
N ILE A 187 13.63 -23.20 -0.22
CA ILE A 187 14.75 -24.00 0.32
C ILE A 187 16.06 -23.19 0.27
N HIS A 188 16.18 -22.29 -0.70
CA HIS A 188 17.35 -21.43 -0.85
C HIS A 188 17.41 -20.29 0.19
N ASP A 189 16.27 -19.87 0.75
CA ASP A 189 16.23 -18.89 1.85
C ASP A 189 16.74 -19.51 3.17
N LEU A 190 16.76 -20.83 3.27
CA LEU A 190 17.17 -21.58 4.47
C LEU A 190 18.62 -22.07 4.41
N GLU A 191 19.22 -22.06 3.22
CA GLU A 191 20.61 -22.42 2.98
C GLU A 191 21.48 -21.16 2.96
N ASP A 192 22.28 -20.96 4.02
CA ASP A 192 23.35 -19.98 3.98
C ASP A 192 24.49 -20.55 3.11
N ARG A 193 24.42 -20.30 1.80
CA ARG A 193 25.43 -20.78 0.84
C ARG A 193 26.75 -20.04 0.97
N GLY A 194 26.80 -18.99 1.79
CA GLY A 194 27.98 -18.16 1.95
C GLY A 194 28.40 -17.43 0.67
N ASP A 195 29.46 -16.64 0.79
CA ASP A 195 30.02 -15.85 -0.30
C ASP A 195 31.45 -16.26 -0.58
N VAL A 196 31.86 -16.06 -1.83
CA VAL A 196 33.28 -16.14 -2.23
C VAL A 196 33.76 -14.71 -2.49
N VAL A 197 34.84 -14.35 -1.84
CA VAL A 197 35.43 -13.00 -1.97
C VAL A 197 36.59 -13.06 -2.94
N ILE A 198 36.62 -12.16 -3.91
CA ILE A 198 37.74 -11.99 -4.83
C ILE A 198 38.38 -10.61 -4.64
N HIS A 199 39.69 -10.62 -4.45
CA HIS A 199 40.51 -9.42 -4.30
C HIS A 199 41.64 -9.37 -5.36
N GLY A 200 42.20 -8.20 -5.56
CA GLY A 200 43.38 -7.98 -6.43
C GLY A 200 43.01 -7.45 -7.80
N GLU A 201 43.79 -7.84 -8.82
CA GLU A 201 43.73 -7.27 -10.17
C GLU A 201 42.59 -7.87 -11.03
N VAL A 202 41.35 -7.74 -10.54
CA VAL A 202 40.13 -8.03 -11.30
C VAL A 202 39.35 -6.73 -11.53
N ALA A 203 38.45 -6.74 -12.51
CA ALA A 203 37.72 -5.52 -12.88
C ALA A 203 36.83 -5.01 -11.74
N LYS A 204 36.19 -5.93 -10.99
CA LYS A 204 35.31 -5.62 -9.84
C LYS A 204 35.64 -6.56 -8.67
N PRO A 205 36.64 -6.19 -7.83
CA PRO A 205 36.91 -6.95 -6.61
C PRO A 205 35.77 -6.75 -5.61
N ASP A 206 35.07 -7.85 -5.21
CA ASP A 206 33.91 -7.83 -4.33
C ASP A 206 33.62 -9.23 -3.76
N SER A 207 32.57 -9.35 -2.95
CA SER A 207 31.96 -10.59 -2.51
C SER A 207 30.89 -11.03 -3.51
N TYR A 208 30.92 -12.31 -3.90
CA TYR A 208 30.00 -12.92 -4.86
C TYR A 208 29.32 -14.13 -4.23
N PRO A 209 28.01 -14.34 -4.44
CA PRO A 209 27.30 -15.51 -3.93
C PRO A 209 27.94 -16.81 -4.43
N TYR A 210 28.21 -17.73 -3.51
CA TYR A 210 28.71 -19.06 -3.87
C TYR A 210 27.62 -19.88 -4.57
N ALA A 211 27.96 -20.51 -5.66
CA ALA A 211 27.12 -21.49 -6.36
C ALA A 211 27.79 -22.86 -6.42
N ASP A 212 26.99 -23.94 -6.37
CA ASP A 212 27.50 -25.28 -6.48
C ASP A 212 28.28 -25.48 -7.77
N ASN A 213 29.45 -26.11 -7.67
CA ASN A 213 30.41 -26.33 -8.77
C ASN A 213 31.02 -25.06 -9.36
N MET A 214 30.91 -23.92 -8.67
CA MET A 214 31.56 -22.68 -9.09
C MET A 214 33.07 -22.84 -9.17
N THR A 215 33.64 -22.51 -10.32
CA THR A 215 35.09 -22.55 -10.57
C THR A 215 35.73 -21.17 -10.37
N LEU A 216 37.06 -21.15 -10.25
CA LEU A 216 37.82 -19.88 -10.22
C LEU A 216 37.57 -19.06 -11.48
N GLU A 217 37.45 -19.70 -12.62
CA GLU A 217 37.18 -19.04 -13.90
C GLU A 217 35.80 -18.35 -13.89
N ASP A 218 34.77 -19.03 -13.36
CA ASP A 218 33.43 -18.46 -13.21
C ASP A 218 33.44 -17.23 -12.33
N LEU A 219 34.17 -17.27 -11.22
CA LEU A 219 34.31 -16.14 -10.30
C LEU A 219 35.02 -14.95 -10.96
N ILE A 220 36.11 -15.21 -11.71
CA ILE A 220 36.82 -14.16 -12.45
C ILE A 220 35.93 -13.53 -13.53
N ILE A 221 35.13 -14.33 -14.23
CA ILE A 221 34.17 -13.83 -15.23
C ILE A 221 33.10 -12.95 -14.57
N GLN A 222 32.55 -13.37 -13.43
CA GLN A 222 31.57 -12.56 -12.68
C GLN A 222 32.18 -11.27 -12.18
N ALA A 223 33.46 -11.28 -11.79
CA ALA A 223 34.21 -10.10 -11.39
C ALA A 223 34.61 -9.16 -12.59
N GLY A 224 34.13 -9.49 -13.79
CA GLY A 224 34.37 -8.68 -14.99
C GLY A 224 35.72 -8.95 -15.67
N GLY A 225 36.42 -10.01 -15.32
CA GLY A 225 37.68 -10.42 -15.90
C GLY A 225 38.92 -9.86 -15.16
N LEU A 226 40.08 -10.31 -15.62
CA LEU A 226 41.38 -9.86 -15.11
C LEU A 226 41.75 -8.50 -15.72
N ARG A 227 42.45 -7.67 -14.95
CA ARG A 227 43.07 -6.43 -15.44
C ARG A 227 44.40 -6.73 -16.11
N GLU A 228 44.93 -5.78 -16.89
CA GLU A 228 46.21 -5.93 -17.58
C GLU A 228 47.40 -6.19 -16.63
N ALA A 229 47.33 -5.71 -15.39
CA ALA A 229 48.35 -5.92 -14.36
C ALA A 229 48.23 -7.25 -13.63
N ALA A 230 47.23 -8.07 -13.94
CA ALA A 230 46.99 -9.34 -13.25
C ALA A 230 48.04 -10.41 -13.63
N SER A 231 48.47 -11.16 -12.61
CA SER A 231 49.31 -12.31 -12.84
C SER A 231 48.50 -13.44 -13.46
N VAL A 232 48.92 -13.91 -14.62
CA VAL A 232 48.33 -15.10 -15.28
C VAL A 232 48.96 -16.43 -14.83
N VAL A 233 49.96 -16.35 -13.95
CA VAL A 233 50.78 -17.50 -13.49
C VAL A 233 50.48 -17.87 -12.04
N ARG A 234 49.93 -16.95 -11.25
CA ARG A 234 49.73 -17.18 -9.82
C ARG A 234 48.39 -16.61 -9.35
N VAL A 235 47.59 -17.50 -8.71
CA VAL A 235 46.39 -17.18 -7.95
C VAL A 235 46.47 -17.87 -6.61
N ASP A 236 46.26 -17.14 -5.53
CA ASP A 236 46.22 -17.69 -4.18
C ASP A 236 44.76 -17.89 -3.76
N VAL A 237 44.36 -19.12 -3.48
CA VAL A 237 43.03 -19.46 -2.93
C VAL A 237 43.21 -19.78 -1.45
N ARG A 238 42.46 -19.10 -0.59
CA ARG A 238 42.42 -19.36 0.85
C ARG A 238 41.04 -19.83 1.24
N SER A 239 40.92 -20.99 1.86
CA SER A 239 39.68 -21.47 2.45
C SER A 239 39.73 -21.23 3.96
N GLU A 240 38.70 -20.54 4.49
CA GLU A 240 38.46 -20.55 5.93
C GLU A 240 37.66 -21.82 6.24
N GLU A 241 38.30 -22.82 6.87
CA GLU A 241 37.57 -23.94 7.45
C GLU A 241 36.68 -23.40 8.57
N ARG A 242 35.38 -23.39 8.35
CA ARG A 242 34.40 -23.19 9.41
C ARG A 242 34.49 -24.40 10.35
N ARG A 243 35.03 -24.19 11.56
CA ARG A 243 34.97 -25.14 12.68
C ARG A 243 33.58 -25.15 13.32
#